data_ca19f1463c4daacb09687a491f68e589
#
_entry.id   ca19f1463c4daacb09687a491f68e589
#
_cell.length_a   1.000
_cell.length_b   1.000
_cell.length_c   1.000
_cell.angle_alpha   90.00
_cell.angle_beta   90.00
_cell.angle_gamma   90.00
#
_symmetry.space_group_name_H-M   'P 1'
#
loop_
_entity.id
_entity.type
_entity.pdbx_description
1 polymer ?
#
loop_
_entity_poly.entity_id
_entity_poly.type
_entity_poly.pdbx_seq_one_letter_code
_entity_poly.pdbx_strand_id
1 'polypeptide(L)'
;MQRTTAAASVLLGAARRGWPQARSRVVVLFHQDASSTDPQSHASAMTRLVHGAVQRALGAPNPQAAWRRLLGPGDRVGIKLSCLTPALSPNRDLVAAIVEGVKSAGVPPQNIVLFDKENRDLLAAGYGIVYDGPEPRCYGTVGGAGSPGYEERFTTLKGTTVRLSKILTRQCTALINVPVLKDHEHAGITAALKNHFGCIHNPEDFHAQKCDPAVADLNTAPDIRTKQRLVIADATRVLCDGGPSFKADAVWEYNAVFCSTDPVALDAEAAALLDAMREQMNLPSLADAGRPPRHVQTAAGYGLGVADLNSIDLLQEDLA
;
A
#
# COMPACT_ATOMS: atom_id res chain seq x y z
N MET A 1 -5.06 -15.07 -26.84
CA MET A 1 -3.72 -14.71 -27.33
C MET A 1 -2.95 -14.19 -26.14
N GLN A 2 -2.15 -15.06 -25.53
CA GLN A 2 -1.23 -14.68 -24.46
C GLN A 2 -0.20 -13.72 -25.06
N ARG A 3 -0.18 -12.49 -24.59
CA ARG A 3 0.96 -11.60 -24.79
C ARG A 3 2.07 -12.07 -23.86
N THR A 4 2.86 -13.02 -24.35
CA THR A 4 4.10 -13.45 -23.70
C THR A 4 5.08 -12.28 -23.67
N THR A 5 5.45 -11.89 -22.46
CA THR A 5 6.79 -11.46 -22.04
C THR A 5 7.56 -10.53 -22.95
N ALA A 6 7.29 -9.26 -22.83
CA ALA A 6 8.35 -8.30 -22.63
C ALA A 6 7.95 -7.53 -21.38
N ALA A 7 8.41 -7.96 -20.21
CA ALA A 7 8.58 -7.09 -19.07
C ALA A 7 9.62 -6.05 -19.50
N ALA A 8 9.20 -5.16 -20.42
CA ALA A 8 9.92 -3.95 -20.69
C ALA A 8 9.92 -3.21 -19.36
N SER A 9 11.03 -3.30 -18.65
CA SER A 9 11.32 -2.52 -17.47
C SER A 9 11.00 -1.07 -17.83
N VAL A 10 9.82 -0.59 -17.41
CA VAL A 10 9.55 0.84 -17.38
C VAL A 10 10.48 1.36 -16.31
N LEU A 11 11.72 1.60 -16.68
CA LEU A 11 12.69 2.29 -15.84
C LEU A 11 12.20 3.73 -15.73
N LEU A 12 11.61 4.05 -14.59
CA LEU A 12 11.37 5.45 -14.21
C LEU A 12 12.73 6.15 -14.29
N GLY A 13 12.89 7.01 -15.24
CA GLY A 13 14.02 7.76 -15.72
C GLY A 13 15.31 7.85 -14.92
N ALA A 14 16.38 8.13 -15.62
CA ALA A 14 17.79 8.18 -15.20
C ALA A 14 18.04 8.87 -13.86
N ALA A 15 19.08 8.38 -13.16
CA ALA A 15 19.60 8.90 -11.89
C ALA A 15 19.55 10.44 -11.79
N ARG A 16 18.66 10.94 -10.95
CA ARG A 16 18.49 12.37 -10.67
C ARG A 16 19.57 12.82 -9.69
N ARG A 17 20.56 13.57 -10.13
CA ARG A 17 21.61 14.16 -9.27
C ARG A 17 21.16 15.52 -8.75
N GLY A 18 20.95 15.65 -7.43
CA GLY A 18 20.70 16.90 -6.72
C GLY A 18 21.35 16.90 -5.33
N TRP A 19 21.48 18.07 -4.70
CA TRP A 19 22.18 18.31 -3.42
C TRP A 19 21.56 17.57 -2.23
N PRO A 20 22.32 17.27 -1.15
CA PRO A 20 21.88 16.40 -0.07
C PRO A 20 20.94 17.13 0.91
N GLN A 21 19.66 17.24 0.59
CA GLN A 21 18.60 17.28 1.60
C GLN A 21 18.26 15.84 1.98
N ALA A 22 17.80 15.63 3.22
CA ALA A 22 17.27 14.33 3.62
C ALA A 22 16.11 13.97 2.66
N ARG A 23 16.40 13.06 1.72
CA ARG A 23 15.45 12.67 0.67
C ARG A 23 14.59 11.55 1.20
N SER A 24 13.29 11.61 0.92
CA SER A 24 12.41 10.46 1.11
C SER A 24 12.83 9.34 0.17
N ARG A 25 13.10 8.15 0.72
CA ARG A 25 13.50 7.00 -0.09
C ARG A 25 12.29 6.17 -0.49
N VAL A 26 12.21 5.87 -1.78
CA VAL A 26 11.30 4.87 -2.34
C VAL A 26 12.13 3.75 -2.97
N VAL A 27 11.84 2.52 -2.60
CA VAL A 27 12.50 1.32 -3.14
C VAL A 27 11.51 0.56 -4.00
N VAL A 28 11.91 0.21 -5.21
CA VAL A 28 11.16 -0.64 -6.13
C VAL A 28 12.02 -1.84 -6.47
N LEU A 29 11.60 -3.01 -6.03
CA LEU A 29 12.28 -4.26 -6.33
C LEU A 29 11.45 -5.10 -7.28
N PHE A 30 12.14 -5.69 -8.26
CA PHE A 30 11.57 -6.60 -9.24
C PHE A 30 12.06 -8.02 -9.01
N HIS A 31 11.25 -9.00 -9.37
CA HIS A 31 11.63 -10.40 -9.42
C HIS A 31 10.81 -11.12 -10.47
N GLN A 32 11.48 -11.79 -11.43
CA GLN A 32 10.79 -12.49 -12.52
C GLN A 32 9.77 -13.55 -12.04
N ASP A 33 10.09 -14.26 -10.94
CA ASP A 33 9.23 -15.29 -10.38
C ASP A 33 8.05 -14.74 -9.56
N ALA A 34 7.87 -13.41 -9.50
CA ALA A 34 6.69 -12.82 -8.89
C ALA A 34 5.39 -13.16 -9.63
N SER A 35 5.48 -13.59 -10.90
CA SER A 35 4.38 -14.15 -11.71
C SER A 35 4.51 -15.65 -11.94
N SER A 36 5.40 -16.35 -11.24
CA SER A 36 5.58 -17.80 -11.39
C SER A 36 4.32 -18.58 -11.01
N THR A 37 3.99 -19.58 -11.79
CA THR A 37 2.92 -20.55 -11.46
C THR A 37 3.39 -21.68 -10.53
N ASP A 38 4.71 -21.83 -10.33
CA ASP A 38 5.24 -22.72 -9.31
C ASP A 38 5.13 -22.08 -7.92
N PRO A 39 4.36 -22.68 -6.98
CA PRO A 39 4.09 -22.06 -5.68
C PRO A 39 5.35 -21.79 -4.86
N GLN A 40 6.38 -22.65 -4.97
CA GLN A 40 7.60 -22.50 -4.19
C GLN A 40 8.46 -21.34 -4.71
N SER A 41 8.63 -21.24 -6.03
CA SER A 41 9.34 -20.13 -6.67
C SER A 41 8.63 -18.81 -6.38
N HIS A 42 7.29 -18.78 -6.51
CA HIS A 42 6.48 -17.61 -6.21
C HIS A 42 6.64 -17.13 -4.76
N ALA A 43 6.45 -18.01 -3.76
CA ALA A 43 6.58 -17.65 -2.35
C ALA A 43 8.01 -17.19 -2.00
N SER A 44 9.04 -17.81 -2.61
CA SER A 44 10.43 -17.39 -2.47
C SER A 44 10.65 -15.98 -3.02
N ALA A 45 10.12 -15.67 -4.20
CA ALA A 45 10.20 -14.36 -4.82
C ALA A 45 9.53 -13.30 -3.93
N MET A 46 8.32 -13.55 -3.41
CA MET A 46 7.63 -12.63 -2.50
C MET A 46 8.46 -12.37 -1.23
N THR A 47 9.07 -13.39 -0.66
CA THR A 47 9.94 -13.27 0.52
C THR A 47 11.16 -12.38 0.21
N ARG A 48 11.82 -12.61 -0.92
CA ARG A 48 12.98 -11.81 -1.36
C ARG A 48 12.61 -10.36 -1.62
N LEU A 49 11.48 -10.12 -2.31
CA LEU A 49 10.96 -8.79 -2.61
C LEU A 49 10.66 -8.01 -1.33
N VAL A 50 9.86 -8.57 -0.42
CA VAL A 50 9.46 -7.90 0.83
C VAL A 50 10.67 -7.59 1.69
N HIS A 51 11.47 -8.60 2.04
CA HIS A 51 12.57 -8.41 2.96
C HIS A 51 13.70 -7.58 2.35
N GLY A 52 13.98 -7.74 1.06
CA GLY A 52 14.94 -6.93 0.33
C GLY A 52 14.53 -5.47 0.25
N ALA A 53 13.23 -5.18 -0.01
CA ALA A 53 12.72 -3.82 -0.08
C ALA A 53 12.78 -3.11 1.28
N VAL A 54 12.35 -3.78 2.35
CA VAL A 54 12.40 -3.22 3.72
C VAL A 54 13.84 -2.94 4.15
N GLN A 55 14.77 -3.87 3.86
CA GLN A 55 16.19 -3.69 4.15
C GLN A 55 16.74 -2.43 3.48
N ARG A 56 16.47 -2.24 2.17
CA ARG A 56 16.97 -1.11 1.38
C ARG A 56 16.30 0.21 1.76
N ALA A 57 15.00 0.19 2.01
CA ALA A 57 14.27 1.38 2.43
C ALA A 57 14.81 1.98 3.72
N LEU A 58 15.30 1.13 4.63
CA LEU A 58 15.85 1.54 5.92
C LEU A 58 17.38 1.61 5.95
N GLY A 59 18.07 1.25 4.87
CA GLY A 59 19.54 1.18 4.84
C GLY A 59 20.09 0.27 5.94
N ALA A 60 19.42 -0.86 6.21
CA ALA A 60 19.80 -1.77 7.27
C ALA A 60 20.78 -2.84 6.77
N PRO A 61 21.65 -3.42 7.66
CA PRO A 61 22.63 -4.41 7.25
C PRO A 61 22.00 -5.75 6.81
N ASN A 62 20.80 -6.05 7.30
CA ASN A 62 20.04 -7.24 6.95
C ASN A 62 18.53 -7.01 7.19
N PRO A 63 17.64 -7.88 6.65
CA PRO A 63 16.21 -7.73 6.81
C PRO A 63 15.73 -7.69 8.26
N GLN A 64 16.24 -8.58 9.12
CA GLN A 64 15.83 -8.63 10.52
C GLN A 64 16.17 -7.32 11.26
N ALA A 65 17.35 -6.75 11.02
CA ALA A 65 17.72 -5.46 11.57
C ALA A 65 16.82 -4.33 11.08
N ALA A 66 16.35 -4.40 9.82
CA ALA A 66 15.39 -3.47 9.27
C ALA A 66 14.05 -3.53 10.01
N TRP A 67 13.47 -4.72 10.14
CA TRP A 67 12.22 -4.91 10.87
C TRP A 67 12.30 -4.45 12.33
N ARG A 68 13.41 -4.70 13.02
CA ARG A 68 13.65 -4.25 14.40
C ARG A 68 13.83 -2.75 14.56
N ARG A 69 14.14 -2.00 13.49
CA ARG A 69 14.11 -0.53 13.51
C ARG A 69 12.71 0.03 13.48
N LEU A 70 11.74 -0.72 12.96
CA LEU A 70 10.35 -0.30 12.79
C LEU A 70 9.47 -0.73 13.96
N LEU A 71 9.73 -1.92 14.52
CA LEU A 71 8.84 -2.64 15.41
C LEU A 71 9.60 -3.28 16.56
N GLY A 72 8.88 -3.52 17.67
CA GLY A 72 9.40 -4.21 18.84
C GLY A 72 8.40 -5.15 19.49
N PRO A 73 8.83 -5.98 20.47
CA PRO A 73 7.98 -7.00 21.09
C PRO A 73 6.71 -6.46 21.77
N GLY A 74 6.70 -5.18 22.17
CA GLY A 74 5.55 -4.53 22.79
C GLY A 74 4.52 -3.98 21.81
N ASP A 75 4.80 -4.01 20.48
CA ASP A 75 3.87 -3.49 19.51
C ASP A 75 2.67 -4.41 19.26
N ARG A 76 1.55 -3.79 18.97
CA ARG A 76 0.38 -4.40 18.36
C ARG A 76 0.29 -3.88 16.93
N VAL A 77 0.58 -4.75 15.97
CA VAL A 77 0.77 -4.37 14.58
C VAL A 77 -0.50 -4.60 13.77
N GLY A 78 -1.06 -3.52 13.21
CA GLY A 78 -2.09 -3.59 12.18
C GLY A 78 -1.44 -3.68 10.80
N ILE A 79 -1.84 -4.66 10.01
CA ILE A 79 -1.47 -4.78 8.59
C ILE A 79 -2.72 -4.44 7.78
N LYS A 80 -2.78 -3.20 7.25
CA LYS A 80 -3.93 -2.71 6.47
C LYS A 80 -3.81 -3.19 5.03
N LEU A 81 -4.71 -4.08 4.64
CA LEU A 81 -4.80 -4.64 3.29
C LEU A 81 -5.67 -3.77 2.36
N SER A 82 -5.72 -4.09 1.07
CA SER A 82 -6.56 -3.45 0.04
C SER A 82 -7.36 -4.51 -0.69
N CYS A 83 -8.50 -4.95 -0.12
CA CYS A 83 -9.24 -6.12 -0.60
C CYS A 83 -10.56 -5.80 -1.32
N LEU A 84 -10.93 -4.52 -1.46
CA LEU A 84 -12.19 -4.09 -2.11
C LEU A 84 -12.36 -4.67 -3.53
N THR A 85 -11.26 -4.87 -4.25
CA THR A 85 -11.24 -5.50 -5.57
C THR A 85 -10.57 -6.86 -5.45
N PRO A 86 -11.30 -7.97 -5.25
CA PRO A 86 -10.73 -9.26 -4.89
C PRO A 86 -9.67 -9.77 -5.87
N ALA A 87 -9.89 -9.58 -7.18
CA ALA A 87 -8.94 -9.98 -8.23
C ALA A 87 -7.63 -9.18 -8.21
N LEU A 88 -7.57 -8.06 -7.49
CA LEU A 88 -6.41 -7.18 -7.30
C LEU A 88 -6.21 -6.87 -5.82
N SER A 89 -6.34 -7.86 -4.98
CA SER A 89 -5.95 -7.78 -3.57
C SER A 89 -4.46 -8.06 -3.40
N PRO A 90 -3.83 -7.64 -2.29
CA PRO A 90 -2.44 -7.96 -2.04
C PRO A 90 -2.20 -9.46 -2.10
N ASN A 91 -1.10 -9.86 -2.74
CA ASN A 91 -0.71 -11.25 -2.87
C ASN A 91 -0.55 -11.88 -1.48
N ARG A 92 -1.11 -13.08 -1.28
CA ARG A 92 -1.08 -13.74 0.03
C ARG A 92 0.32 -14.13 0.49
N ASP A 93 1.21 -14.54 -0.43
CA ASP A 93 2.60 -14.88 -0.10
C ASP A 93 3.41 -13.61 0.24
N LEU A 94 3.11 -12.48 -0.43
CA LEU A 94 3.66 -11.18 -0.05
C LEU A 94 3.23 -10.80 1.38
N VAL A 95 1.95 -10.95 1.70
CA VAL A 95 1.44 -10.65 3.05
C VAL A 95 2.01 -11.63 4.09
N ALA A 96 2.16 -12.91 3.75
CA ALA A 96 2.83 -13.90 4.61
C ALA A 96 4.29 -13.49 4.90
N ALA A 97 5.03 -13.05 3.89
CA ALA A 97 6.39 -12.54 4.07
C ALA A 97 6.43 -11.29 4.98
N ILE A 98 5.44 -10.40 4.88
CA ILE A 98 5.32 -9.25 5.80
C ILE A 98 5.08 -9.74 7.24
N VAL A 99 4.17 -10.68 7.45
CA VAL A 99 3.90 -11.28 8.78
C VAL A 99 5.16 -11.88 9.37
N GLU A 100 5.92 -12.66 8.61
CA GLU A 100 7.20 -13.23 9.06
C GLU A 100 8.23 -12.13 9.40
N GLY A 101 8.28 -11.07 8.61
CA GLY A 101 9.10 -9.89 8.93
C GLY A 101 8.72 -9.25 10.26
N VAL A 102 7.44 -9.03 10.51
CA VAL A 102 6.92 -8.49 11.78
C VAL A 102 7.27 -9.41 12.96
N LYS A 103 7.09 -10.72 12.80
CA LYS A 103 7.49 -11.73 13.81
C LYS A 103 9.00 -11.71 14.08
N SER A 104 9.82 -11.51 13.05
CA SER A 104 11.29 -11.42 13.17
C SER A 104 11.77 -10.22 14.01
N ALA A 105 10.94 -9.18 14.13
CA ALA A 105 11.16 -8.06 15.04
C ALA A 105 10.88 -8.40 16.52
N GLY A 106 10.31 -9.58 16.81
CA GLY A 106 9.93 -10.04 18.12
C GLY A 106 8.47 -9.76 18.49
N VAL A 107 7.65 -9.30 17.55
CA VAL A 107 6.21 -9.09 17.78
C VAL A 107 5.52 -10.47 17.91
N PRO A 108 4.80 -10.72 19.02
CA PRO A 108 4.06 -11.98 19.16
C PRO A 108 2.96 -12.12 18.08
N PRO A 109 2.74 -13.32 17.50
CA PRO A 109 1.76 -13.51 16.44
C PRO A 109 0.36 -13.01 16.79
N GLN A 110 -0.12 -13.25 18.01
CA GLN A 110 -1.42 -12.79 18.51
C GLN A 110 -1.53 -11.25 18.60
N ASN A 111 -0.42 -10.51 18.52
CA ASN A 111 -0.37 -9.06 18.47
C ASN A 111 -0.41 -8.51 17.02
N ILE A 112 -0.56 -9.38 16.02
CA ILE A 112 -0.67 -9.00 14.62
C ILE A 112 -2.14 -9.11 14.20
N VAL A 113 -2.65 -8.09 13.51
CA VAL A 113 -3.99 -8.11 12.90
C VAL A 113 -3.91 -7.65 11.46
N LEU A 114 -4.28 -8.55 10.54
CA LEU A 114 -4.53 -8.22 9.15
C LEU A 114 -5.97 -7.68 9.05
N PHE A 115 -6.17 -6.57 8.37
CA PHE A 115 -7.51 -6.00 8.32
C PHE A 115 -7.79 -5.17 7.06
N ASP A 116 -9.07 -5.09 6.73
CA ASP A 116 -9.63 -4.12 5.80
C ASP A 116 -10.98 -3.61 6.33
N LYS A 117 -11.76 -2.93 5.50
CA LYS A 117 -13.07 -2.39 5.88
C LYS A 117 -14.04 -3.51 6.23
N GLU A 118 -14.18 -4.52 5.38
CA GLU A 118 -15.23 -5.52 5.50
C GLU A 118 -14.70 -6.97 5.45
N ASN A 119 -15.30 -7.83 6.25
CA ASN A 119 -15.01 -9.28 6.23
C ASN A 119 -15.24 -9.90 4.85
N ARG A 120 -16.31 -9.49 4.15
CA ARG A 120 -16.64 -10.05 2.83
C ARG A 120 -15.51 -9.81 1.81
N ASP A 121 -14.85 -8.64 1.88
CA ASP A 121 -13.79 -8.29 0.96
C ASP A 121 -12.52 -9.11 1.25
N LEU A 122 -12.21 -9.32 2.54
CA LEU A 122 -11.14 -10.22 2.97
C LEU A 122 -11.38 -11.65 2.51
N LEU A 123 -12.60 -12.18 2.73
CA LEU A 123 -12.97 -13.53 2.30
C LEU A 123 -12.88 -13.70 0.78
N ALA A 124 -13.39 -12.72 0.03
CA ALA A 124 -13.34 -12.74 -1.43
C ALA A 124 -11.90 -12.67 -1.96
N ALA A 125 -10.99 -12.02 -1.22
CA ALA A 125 -9.55 -11.99 -1.51
C ALA A 125 -8.80 -13.26 -1.05
N GLY A 126 -9.50 -14.23 -0.46
CA GLY A 126 -8.95 -15.51 -0.02
C GLY A 126 -8.30 -15.50 1.38
N TYR A 127 -8.54 -14.45 2.19
CA TYR A 127 -8.14 -14.42 3.60
C TYR A 127 -9.22 -15.06 4.48
N GLY A 128 -8.81 -15.93 5.40
CA GLY A 128 -9.71 -16.49 6.42
C GLY A 128 -10.01 -15.47 7.51
N ILE A 129 -11.25 -15.47 8.03
CA ILE A 129 -11.61 -14.61 9.17
C ILE A 129 -11.22 -15.30 10.47
N VAL A 130 -10.34 -14.65 11.25
CA VAL A 130 -9.83 -15.12 12.53
C VAL A 130 -9.87 -13.96 13.54
N TYR A 131 -10.76 -14.04 14.52
CA TYR A 131 -10.92 -12.98 15.53
C TYR A 131 -10.01 -13.16 16.74
N ASP A 132 -9.63 -14.39 17.08
CA ASP A 132 -8.86 -14.73 18.27
C ASP A 132 -7.97 -15.96 18.03
N GLY A 133 -7.00 -16.17 18.89
CA GLY A 133 -6.10 -17.32 18.83
C GLY A 133 -4.61 -16.96 18.96
N PRO A 134 -3.73 -17.96 18.94
CA PRO A 134 -2.28 -17.76 19.05
C PRO A 134 -1.63 -17.24 17.76
N GLU A 135 -2.31 -17.38 16.63
CA GLU A 135 -1.84 -16.96 15.31
C GLU A 135 -2.29 -15.52 14.98
N PRO A 136 -1.75 -14.89 13.93
CA PRO A 136 -2.21 -13.59 13.48
C PRO A 136 -3.71 -13.56 13.22
N ARG A 137 -4.37 -12.56 13.76
CA ARG A 137 -5.80 -12.33 13.54
C ARG A 137 -6.04 -11.73 12.16
N CYS A 138 -7.22 -11.97 11.58
CA CYS A 138 -7.62 -11.40 10.31
C CYS A 138 -9.12 -11.13 10.30
N TYR A 139 -9.53 -9.86 10.27
CA TYR A 139 -10.95 -9.48 10.22
C TYR A 139 -11.15 -8.04 9.76
N GLY A 140 -12.37 -7.77 9.27
CA GLY A 140 -12.78 -6.43 8.88
C GLY A 140 -13.23 -5.57 10.06
N THR A 141 -13.18 -4.27 9.86
CA THR A 141 -13.79 -3.30 10.78
C THR A 141 -15.27 -3.61 10.99
N VAL A 142 -15.95 -4.08 9.95
CA VAL A 142 -17.37 -4.51 9.98
C VAL A 142 -17.56 -5.84 9.25
N GLY A 143 -18.77 -6.40 9.33
CA GLY A 143 -19.15 -7.59 8.56
C GLY A 143 -19.20 -8.89 9.36
N GLY A 144 -19.07 -8.84 10.67
CA GLY A 144 -19.22 -10.02 11.54
C GLY A 144 -19.42 -9.66 13.01
N ALA A 145 -19.93 -10.59 13.81
CA ALA A 145 -20.23 -10.39 15.23
C ALA A 145 -18.98 -10.02 16.06
N GLY A 146 -17.78 -10.47 15.64
CA GLY A 146 -16.50 -10.12 16.26
C GLY A 146 -15.84 -8.85 15.71
N SER A 147 -16.42 -8.21 14.70
CA SER A 147 -15.88 -6.98 14.12
C SER A 147 -16.07 -5.80 15.08
N PRO A 148 -15.01 -4.99 15.35
CA PRO A 148 -15.04 -3.97 16.39
C PRO A 148 -15.84 -2.72 16.01
N GLY A 149 -16.12 -2.51 14.72
CA GLY A 149 -16.82 -1.34 14.20
C GLY A 149 -15.98 -0.07 14.19
N TYR A 150 -16.68 1.04 14.04
CA TYR A 150 -16.09 2.39 14.03
C TYR A 150 -16.27 3.06 15.40
N GLU A 151 -15.46 4.09 15.63
CA GLU A 151 -15.65 4.96 16.80
C GLU A 151 -17.05 5.58 16.78
N GLU A 152 -17.62 5.80 17.97
CA GLU A 152 -18.94 6.40 18.08
C GLU A 152 -18.93 7.90 17.76
N ARG A 153 -17.83 8.56 18.14
CA ARG A 153 -17.64 10.00 17.92
C ARG A 153 -17.09 10.26 16.54
N PHE A 154 -17.59 11.28 15.90
CA PHE A 154 -16.99 11.83 14.70
C PHE A 154 -15.69 12.57 15.03
N THR A 155 -14.72 12.46 14.14
CA THR A 155 -13.47 13.21 14.18
C THR A 155 -13.41 14.09 12.93
N THR A 156 -13.19 15.39 13.11
CA THR A 156 -12.96 16.32 12.00
C THR A 156 -11.47 16.50 11.80
N LEU A 157 -11.00 16.13 10.62
CA LEU A 157 -9.61 16.19 10.20
C LEU A 157 -9.51 17.26 9.11
N LYS A 158 -8.98 18.41 9.46
CA LYS A 158 -9.01 19.61 8.60
C LYS A 158 -10.44 19.97 8.18
N GLY A 159 -10.93 19.54 7.03
CA GLY A 159 -12.32 19.75 6.57
C GLY A 159 -13.15 18.47 6.51
N THR A 160 -12.53 17.31 6.66
CA THR A 160 -13.16 16.00 6.48
C THR A 160 -13.61 15.41 7.81
N THR A 161 -14.91 15.09 7.92
CA THR A 161 -15.52 14.54 9.14
C THR A 161 -15.84 13.05 8.96
N VAL A 162 -15.25 12.20 9.80
CA VAL A 162 -15.32 10.74 9.68
C VAL A 162 -15.43 10.06 11.05
N ARG A 163 -15.79 8.77 11.04
CA ARG A 163 -15.57 7.86 12.18
C ARG A 163 -14.50 6.85 11.80
N LEU A 164 -13.45 6.76 12.63
CA LEU A 164 -12.33 5.88 12.40
C LEU A 164 -12.60 4.45 12.88
N SER A 165 -11.99 3.48 12.22
CA SER A 165 -12.01 2.08 12.64
C SER A 165 -11.43 1.88 14.03
N LYS A 166 -12.13 1.14 14.90
CA LYS A 166 -11.62 0.75 16.22
C LYS A 166 -10.41 -0.17 16.15
N ILE A 167 -10.17 -0.86 15.03
CA ILE A 167 -8.90 -1.58 14.81
C ILE A 167 -7.75 -0.59 14.86
N LEU A 168 -7.84 0.47 14.04
CA LEU A 168 -6.80 1.49 13.95
C LEU A 168 -6.62 2.26 15.28
N THR A 169 -7.73 2.70 15.90
CA THR A 169 -7.66 3.60 17.06
C THR A 169 -7.30 2.89 18.36
N ARG A 170 -7.81 1.65 18.57
CA ARG A 170 -7.73 0.95 19.85
C ARG A 170 -6.85 -0.29 19.86
N GLN A 171 -6.68 -0.96 18.71
CA GLN A 171 -6.03 -2.27 18.69
C GLN A 171 -4.59 -2.22 18.19
N CYS A 172 -4.20 -1.17 17.47
CA CYS A 172 -2.86 -1.03 16.91
C CYS A 172 -2.04 0.04 17.63
N THR A 173 -0.75 -0.23 17.82
CA THR A 173 0.29 0.75 18.20
C THR A 173 1.19 1.08 17.02
N ALA A 174 1.28 0.18 16.04
CA ALA A 174 2.01 0.34 14.80
C ALA A 174 1.17 -0.14 13.61
N LEU A 175 1.36 0.47 12.45
CA LEU A 175 0.64 0.19 11.22
C LEU A 175 1.61 -0.07 10.08
N ILE A 176 1.41 -1.19 9.38
CA ILE A 176 1.99 -1.51 8.07
C ILE A 176 0.88 -1.34 7.04
N ASN A 177 1.09 -0.48 6.06
CA ASN A 177 0.12 -0.21 5.01
C ASN A 177 0.46 -1.03 3.76
N VAL A 178 -0.45 -1.88 3.31
CA VAL A 178 -0.25 -2.82 2.19
C VAL A 178 -1.29 -2.56 1.10
N PRO A 179 -1.15 -1.47 0.33
CA PRO A 179 -2.00 -1.19 -0.83
C PRO A 179 -1.63 -2.07 -2.02
N VAL A 180 -2.57 -2.16 -2.98
CA VAL A 180 -2.28 -2.57 -4.35
C VAL A 180 -2.25 -1.31 -5.22
N LEU A 181 -1.24 -1.22 -6.09
CA LEU A 181 -1.15 -0.10 -7.02
C LEU A 181 -2.18 -0.27 -8.15
N LYS A 182 -3.09 0.69 -8.27
CA LYS A 182 -4.13 0.68 -9.31
C LYS A 182 -4.67 2.06 -9.64
N ASP A 183 -5.13 2.20 -10.88
CA ASP A 183 -5.97 3.30 -11.34
C ASP A 183 -7.23 3.47 -10.48
N HIS A 184 -7.76 4.69 -10.45
CA HIS A 184 -9.02 5.01 -9.80
C HIS A 184 -9.75 6.16 -10.51
N GLU A 185 -10.97 5.91 -10.98
CA GLU A 185 -11.77 6.83 -11.79
C GLU A 185 -11.98 8.23 -11.18
N HIS A 186 -11.98 8.34 -9.84
CA HIS A 186 -12.16 9.62 -9.15
C HIS A 186 -10.84 10.20 -8.65
N ALA A 187 -10.00 9.38 -8.02
CA ALA A 187 -8.80 9.83 -7.31
C ALA A 187 -7.52 9.80 -8.16
N GLY A 188 -7.59 9.29 -9.40
CA GLY A 188 -6.45 9.01 -10.25
C GLY A 188 -5.75 7.71 -9.88
N ILE A 189 -5.25 7.58 -8.65
CA ILE A 189 -4.63 6.36 -8.16
C ILE A 189 -5.23 5.85 -6.85
N THR A 190 -5.12 4.55 -6.64
CA THR A 190 -5.14 3.92 -5.33
C THR A 190 -3.73 3.42 -5.03
N ALA A 191 -3.14 3.94 -3.95
CA ALA A 191 -1.88 3.48 -3.40
C ALA A 191 -1.89 3.72 -1.88
N ALA A 192 -0.80 4.20 -1.26
CA ALA A 192 -0.65 4.26 0.19
C ALA A 192 -1.69 5.16 0.88
N LEU A 193 -1.80 6.43 0.44
CA LEU A 193 -2.66 7.42 1.10
C LEU A 193 -4.14 7.00 1.05
N LYS A 194 -4.60 6.59 -0.15
CA LYS A 194 -6.01 6.24 -0.35
C LYS A 194 -6.40 4.90 0.29
N ASN A 195 -5.44 4.00 0.55
CA ASN A 195 -5.74 2.74 1.23
C ASN A 195 -6.36 2.95 2.63
N HIS A 196 -6.08 4.08 3.28
CA HIS A 196 -6.69 4.44 4.56
C HIS A 196 -8.19 4.75 4.48
N PHE A 197 -8.77 4.93 3.29
CA PHE A 197 -10.24 5.00 3.14
C PHE A 197 -10.93 3.73 3.64
N GLY A 198 -10.25 2.57 3.64
CA GLY A 198 -10.73 1.36 4.31
C GLY A 198 -10.76 1.46 5.85
N CYS A 199 -10.24 2.53 6.44
CA CYS A 199 -10.27 2.79 7.89
C CYS A 199 -11.41 3.73 8.32
N ILE A 200 -12.27 4.21 7.39
CA ILE A 200 -13.38 5.11 7.70
C ILE A 200 -14.73 4.51 7.31
N HIS A 201 -15.79 5.02 7.94
CA HIS A 201 -17.15 4.47 7.77
C HIS A 201 -17.80 4.82 6.42
N ASN A 202 -17.44 5.97 5.84
CA ASN A 202 -18.11 6.60 4.70
C ASN A 202 -17.15 7.06 3.57
N PRO A 203 -16.26 6.22 3.05
CA PRO A 203 -15.30 6.64 2.02
C PRO A 203 -15.98 7.11 0.71
N GLU A 204 -17.15 6.58 0.40
CA GLU A 204 -17.96 6.89 -0.78
C GLU A 204 -18.42 8.35 -0.84
N ASP A 205 -18.63 9.00 0.31
CA ASP A 205 -19.09 10.39 0.41
C ASP A 205 -18.10 11.40 -0.22
N PHE A 206 -16.83 10.97 -0.38
CA PHE A 206 -15.74 11.82 -0.85
C PHE A 206 -15.40 11.63 -2.34
N HIS A 207 -16.07 10.73 -3.03
CA HIS A 207 -15.80 10.46 -4.45
C HIS A 207 -16.24 11.62 -5.36
N ALA A 208 -17.33 12.29 -5.03
CA ALA A 208 -17.82 13.46 -5.80
C ALA A 208 -16.77 14.59 -5.87
N GLN A 209 -15.97 14.78 -4.84
CA GLN A 209 -14.85 15.72 -4.79
C GLN A 209 -13.53 15.13 -5.29
N LYS A 210 -13.59 14.04 -6.06
CA LYS A 210 -12.40 13.32 -6.57
C LYS A 210 -11.44 12.88 -5.45
N CYS A 211 -11.97 12.61 -4.26
CA CYS A 211 -11.25 12.19 -3.05
C CYS A 211 -10.22 13.21 -2.51
N ASP A 212 -10.21 14.44 -3.04
CA ASP A 212 -9.32 15.51 -2.59
C ASP A 212 -10.15 16.69 -2.06
N PRO A 213 -9.88 17.24 -0.86
CA PRO A 213 -8.73 16.92 0.01
C PRO A 213 -8.91 15.72 0.96
N ALA A 214 -10.05 15.01 0.93
CA ALA A 214 -10.43 14.04 1.96
C ALA A 214 -9.39 12.94 2.21
N VAL A 215 -8.69 12.44 1.16
CA VAL A 215 -7.59 11.47 1.34
C VAL A 215 -6.44 12.10 2.11
N ALA A 216 -6.03 13.31 1.77
CA ALA A 216 -4.96 14.03 2.47
C ALA A 216 -5.37 14.37 3.91
N ASP A 217 -6.60 14.85 4.10
CA ASP A 217 -7.16 15.18 5.42
C ASP A 217 -7.13 13.97 6.35
N LEU A 218 -7.60 12.80 5.86
CA LEU A 218 -7.60 11.55 6.63
C LEU A 218 -6.19 11.16 7.10
N ASN A 219 -5.18 11.35 6.25
CA ASN A 219 -3.81 11.00 6.58
C ASN A 219 -3.17 11.96 7.62
N THR A 220 -3.84 13.07 7.97
CA THR A 220 -3.46 13.91 9.12
C THR A 220 -3.90 13.32 10.46
N ALA A 221 -4.78 12.31 10.46
CA ALA A 221 -5.26 11.68 11.69
C ALA A 221 -4.09 11.21 12.56
N PRO A 222 -4.04 11.56 13.85
CA PRO A 222 -2.97 11.13 14.74
C PRO A 222 -2.77 9.62 14.73
N ASP A 223 -3.86 8.85 14.73
CA ASP A 223 -3.83 7.39 14.69
C ASP A 223 -3.21 6.81 13.41
N ILE A 224 -3.23 7.51 12.30
CA ILE A 224 -2.51 7.13 11.08
C ILE A 224 -1.08 7.64 11.15
N ARG A 225 -0.91 8.96 11.32
CA ARG A 225 0.38 9.64 11.21
C ARG A 225 1.42 9.12 12.20
N THR A 226 1.01 8.83 13.44
CA THR A 226 1.95 8.37 14.48
C THR A 226 2.18 6.86 14.48
N LYS A 227 1.23 6.08 13.93
CA LYS A 227 1.31 4.62 13.94
C LYS A 227 1.89 4.04 12.67
N GLN A 228 1.73 4.69 11.50
CA GLN A 228 2.27 4.17 10.25
C GLN A 228 3.81 4.13 10.30
N ARG A 229 4.36 2.94 10.15
CA ARG A 229 5.81 2.68 10.15
C ARG A 229 6.34 2.47 8.75
N LEU A 230 5.52 1.84 7.89
CA LEU A 230 5.97 1.40 6.58
C LEU A 230 4.78 1.28 5.62
N VAL A 231 5.04 1.52 4.35
CA VAL A 231 4.19 1.13 3.24
C VAL A 231 4.92 0.07 2.43
N ILE A 232 4.24 -1.02 2.11
CA ILE A 232 4.68 -2.05 1.17
C ILE A 232 3.55 -2.21 0.16
N ALA A 233 3.68 -1.57 -1.00
CA ALA A 233 2.66 -1.64 -2.04
C ALA A 233 2.93 -2.84 -2.96
N ASP A 234 1.90 -3.66 -3.13
CA ASP A 234 1.92 -4.73 -4.11
C ASP A 234 1.70 -4.13 -5.51
N ALA A 235 2.73 -4.22 -6.31
CA ALA A 235 2.74 -3.87 -7.73
C ALA A 235 3.12 -5.09 -8.59
N THR A 236 2.88 -6.31 -8.11
CA THR A 236 3.08 -7.51 -8.93
C THR A 236 2.16 -7.48 -10.14
N ARG A 237 0.93 -6.98 -9.93
CA ARG A 237 -0.05 -6.67 -10.98
C ARG A 237 -0.62 -5.28 -10.76
N VAL A 238 -0.55 -4.43 -11.78
CA VAL A 238 -1.02 -3.05 -11.74
C VAL A 238 -2.22 -2.88 -12.66
N LEU A 239 -3.33 -2.34 -12.15
CA LEU A 239 -4.46 -1.96 -12.99
C LEU A 239 -4.21 -0.55 -13.55
N CYS A 240 -4.10 -0.43 -14.86
CA CYS A 240 -3.74 0.83 -15.52
C CYS A 240 -4.96 1.68 -15.93
N ASP A 241 -6.15 1.09 -16.00
CA ASP A 241 -7.39 1.78 -16.39
C ASP A 241 -8.64 1.09 -15.84
N GLY A 242 -9.72 1.86 -15.62
CA GLY A 242 -11.03 1.36 -15.21
C GLY A 242 -11.20 1.09 -13.72
N GLY A 243 -10.21 1.45 -12.88
CA GLY A 243 -10.30 1.24 -11.43
C GLY A 243 -11.33 2.15 -10.74
N PRO A 244 -11.90 1.71 -9.61
CA PRO A 244 -11.52 0.53 -8.82
C PRO A 244 -12.07 -0.80 -9.33
N SER A 245 -12.92 -0.80 -10.37
CA SER A 245 -13.47 -2.01 -10.97
C SER A 245 -12.38 -2.81 -11.68
N PHE A 246 -12.49 -4.15 -11.62
CA PHE A 246 -11.50 -4.99 -12.29
C PHE A 246 -11.74 -5.00 -13.81
N LYS A 247 -10.66 -4.73 -14.55
CA LYS A 247 -10.63 -4.75 -16.02
C LYS A 247 -9.41 -5.54 -16.46
N ALA A 248 -9.62 -6.79 -16.88
CA ALA A 248 -8.54 -7.74 -17.11
C ALA A 248 -7.56 -7.31 -18.23
N ASP A 249 -8.05 -6.63 -19.27
CA ASP A 249 -7.26 -6.12 -20.39
C ASP A 249 -6.44 -4.88 -20.07
N ALA A 250 -6.70 -4.26 -18.89
CA ALA A 250 -5.96 -3.13 -18.36
C ALA A 250 -5.00 -3.50 -17.21
N VAL A 251 -4.83 -4.80 -16.93
CA VAL A 251 -3.88 -5.27 -15.93
C VAL A 251 -2.51 -5.49 -16.58
N TRP A 252 -1.50 -4.92 -15.95
CA TRP A 252 -0.09 -5.11 -16.29
C TRP A 252 0.60 -5.98 -15.25
N GLU A 253 1.24 -7.06 -15.67
CA GLU A 253 2.12 -7.86 -14.82
C GLU A 253 3.46 -7.12 -14.69
N TYR A 254 3.64 -6.41 -13.57
CA TYR A 254 4.81 -5.57 -13.34
C TYR A 254 5.87 -6.25 -12.47
N ASN A 255 5.48 -7.26 -11.70
CA ASN A 255 6.38 -8.12 -10.92
C ASN A 255 7.25 -7.37 -9.90
N ALA A 256 6.72 -6.29 -9.31
CA ALA A 256 7.45 -5.45 -8.38
C ALA A 256 6.74 -5.23 -7.05
N VAL A 257 7.53 -4.79 -6.07
CA VAL A 257 7.06 -4.26 -4.78
C VAL A 257 7.63 -2.87 -4.58
N PHE A 258 6.80 -1.91 -4.17
CA PHE A 258 7.22 -0.60 -3.71
C PHE A 258 7.30 -0.57 -2.20
N CYS A 259 8.34 0.04 -1.65
CA CYS A 259 8.51 0.15 -0.20
C CYS A 259 9.02 1.55 0.17
N SER A 260 8.36 2.19 1.15
CA SER A 260 8.79 3.48 1.68
C SER A 260 8.26 3.70 3.10
N THR A 261 8.96 4.51 3.88
CA THR A 261 8.43 5.08 5.14
C THR A 261 7.64 6.38 4.88
N ASP A 262 7.74 6.95 3.68
CA ASP A 262 7.01 8.14 3.23
C ASP A 262 5.88 7.73 2.27
N PRO A 263 4.60 7.78 2.72
CA PRO A 263 3.47 7.38 1.88
C PRO A 263 3.23 8.34 0.71
N VAL A 264 3.60 9.62 0.86
CA VAL A 264 3.42 10.63 -0.19
C VAL A 264 4.43 10.41 -1.31
N ALA A 265 5.69 10.15 -0.96
CA ALA A 265 6.74 9.86 -1.93
C ALA A 265 6.43 8.57 -2.70
N LEU A 266 5.93 7.54 -2.01
CA LEU A 266 5.52 6.31 -2.68
C LEU A 266 4.38 6.56 -3.67
N ASP A 267 3.35 7.32 -3.27
CA ASP A 267 2.21 7.62 -4.14
C ASP A 267 2.60 8.52 -5.32
N ALA A 268 3.57 9.42 -5.16
CA ALA A 268 4.11 10.23 -6.25
C ALA A 268 4.82 9.36 -7.31
N GLU A 269 5.69 8.43 -6.89
CA GLU A 269 6.36 7.49 -7.80
C GLU A 269 5.36 6.49 -8.43
N ALA A 270 4.37 6.05 -7.66
CA ALA A 270 3.30 5.19 -8.15
C ALA A 270 2.45 5.87 -9.24
N ALA A 271 2.16 7.16 -9.08
CA ALA A 271 1.43 7.94 -10.08
C ALA A 271 2.24 8.11 -11.37
N ALA A 272 3.54 8.39 -11.25
CA ALA A 272 4.44 8.51 -12.39
C ALA A 272 4.57 7.18 -13.16
N LEU A 273 4.68 6.06 -12.43
CA LEU A 273 4.66 4.73 -13.04
C LEU A 273 3.36 4.46 -13.79
N LEU A 274 2.23 4.78 -13.16
CA LEU A 274 0.93 4.52 -13.78
C LEU A 274 0.75 5.33 -15.07
N ASP A 275 1.18 6.60 -15.09
CA ASP A 275 1.17 7.43 -16.31
C ASP A 275 2.07 6.84 -17.40
N ALA A 276 3.27 6.35 -17.06
CA ALA A 276 4.16 5.70 -18.02
C ALA A 276 3.57 4.39 -18.59
N MET A 277 2.88 3.59 -17.77
CA MET A 277 2.17 2.39 -18.24
C MET A 277 0.99 2.76 -19.16
N ARG A 278 0.23 3.80 -18.81
CA ARG A 278 -0.89 4.30 -19.62
C ARG A 278 -0.41 4.77 -21.00
N GLU A 279 0.71 5.47 -21.07
CA GLU A 279 1.34 5.88 -22.33
C GLU A 279 1.67 4.66 -23.22
N GLN A 280 2.27 3.61 -22.67
CA GLN A 280 2.56 2.38 -23.40
C GLN A 280 1.30 1.63 -23.89
N MET A 281 0.18 1.82 -23.20
CA MET A 281 -1.13 1.29 -23.58
C MET A 281 -1.90 2.22 -24.53
N ASN A 282 -1.30 3.34 -24.97
CA ASN A 282 -1.94 4.41 -25.75
C ASN A 282 -3.17 5.00 -25.05
N LEU A 283 -3.12 5.09 -23.72
CA LEU A 283 -4.13 5.75 -22.90
C LEU A 283 -3.66 7.16 -22.54
N PRO A 284 -4.58 8.12 -22.35
CA PRO A 284 -4.22 9.46 -21.88
C PRO A 284 -3.62 9.39 -20.47
N SER A 285 -2.73 10.34 -20.13
CA SER A 285 -2.25 10.49 -18.75
C SER A 285 -3.42 10.65 -17.76
N LEU A 286 -3.17 10.42 -16.47
CA LEU A 286 -4.19 10.66 -15.43
C LEU A 286 -4.69 12.11 -15.46
N ALA A 287 -3.81 13.06 -15.77
CA ALA A 287 -4.16 14.46 -15.88
C ALA A 287 -5.07 14.73 -17.10
N ASP A 288 -4.71 14.22 -18.28
CA ASP A 288 -5.50 14.37 -19.52
C ASP A 288 -6.83 13.63 -19.44
N ALA A 289 -6.88 12.53 -18.68
CA ALA A 289 -8.12 11.82 -18.35
C ALA A 289 -9.00 12.57 -17.31
N GLY A 290 -8.58 13.76 -16.87
CA GLY A 290 -9.33 14.61 -15.93
C GLY A 290 -9.32 14.12 -14.48
N ARG A 291 -8.43 13.24 -14.12
CA ARG A 291 -8.32 12.63 -12.77
C ARG A 291 -6.88 12.61 -12.23
N PRO A 292 -6.14 13.75 -12.23
CA PRO A 292 -4.84 13.82 -11.61
C PRO A 292 -4.95 13.46 -10.12
N PRO A 293 -3.98 12.75 -9.53
CA PRO A 293 -4.02 12.36 -8.12
C PRO A 293 -3.68 13.54 -7.21
N ARG A 294 -4.59 14.54 -7.13
CA ARG A 294 -4.38 15.82 -6.42
C ARG A 294 -4.10 15.61 -4.94
N HIS A 295 -4.69 14.60 -4.33
CA HIS A 295 -4.50 14.29 -2.91
C HIS A 295 -3.02 14.06 -2.54
N VAL A 296 -2.17 13.66 -3.48
CA VAL A 296 -0.71 13.51 -3.25
C VAL A 296 -0.07 14.86 -3.01
N GLN A 297 -0.38 15.86 -3.86
CA GLN A 297 0.12 17.22 -3.70
C GLN A 297 -0.46 17.90 -2.45
N THR A 298 -1.76 17.68 -2.19
CA THR A 298 -2.42 18.20 -0.98
C THR A 298 -1.78 17.63 0.28
N ALA A 299 -1.47 16.32 0.31
CA ALA A 299 -0.80 15.67 1.43
C ALA A 299 0.64 16.20 1.64
N ALA A 300 1.39 16.46 0.56
CA ALA A 300 2.70 17.11 0.64
C ALA A 300 2.57 18.53 1.21
N GLY A 301 1.57 19.30 0.77
CA GLY A 301 1.28 20.64 1.31
C GLY A 301 0.93 20.63 2.81
N TYR A 302 0.45 19.51 3.34
CA TYR A 302 0.23 19.30 4.79
C TYR A 302 1.47 18.84 5.54
N GLY A 303 2.60 18.64 4.87
CA GLY A 303 3.83 18.15 5.46
C GLY A 303 3.77 16.68 5.86
N LEU A 304 3.00 15.87 5.13
CA LEU A 304 2.87 14.43 5.36
C LEU A 304 3.96 13.61 4.64
N GLY A 305 4.70 14.22 3.73
CA GLY A 305 5.78 13.62 2.96
C GLY A 305 6.16 14.44 1.75
N VAL A 306 6.90 13.86 0.82
CA VAL A 306 7.51 14.52 -0.35
C VAL A 306 6.80 14.08 -1.64
N ALA A 307 6.22 15.03 -2.39
CA ALA A 307 5.58 14.75 -3.69
C ALA A 307 6.45 15.16 -4.90
N ASP A 308 7.49 15.96 -4.70
CA ASP A 308 8.42 16.32 -5.76
C ASP A 308 9.36 15.16 -6.08
N LEU A 309 9.18 14.57 -7.25
CA LEU A 309 9.99 13.44 -7.72
C LEU A 309 11.49 13.72 -7.73
N ASN A 310 11.93 14.98 -7.90
CA ASN A 310 13.35 15.35 -7.87
C ASN A 310 13.94 15.31 -6.44
N SER A 311 13.07 15.36 -5.43
CA SER A 311 13.42 15.30 -4.02
C SER A 311 13.25 13.89 -3.44
N ILE A 312 12.89 12.89 -4.27
CA ILE A 312 12.79 11.48 -3.89
C ILE A 312 14.10 10.75 -4.28
N ASP A 313 14.60 9.93 -3.36
CA ASP A 313 15.68 8.98 -3.59
C ASP A 313 15.06 7.64 -4.05
N LEU A 314 14.87 7.50 -5.37
CA LEU A 314 14.31 6.31 -5.98
C LEU A 314 15.41 5.27 -6.22
N LEU A 315 15.31 4.11 -5.54
CA LEU A 315 16.15 2.94 -5.76
C LEU A 315 15.35 1.87 -6.50
N GLN A 316 15.80 1.50 -7.68
CA GLN A 316 15.22 0.39 -8.46
C GLN A 316 16.25 -0.71 -8.65
N GLU A 317 15.84 -1.96 -8.40
CA GLU A 317 16.73 -3.11 -8.51
C GLU A 317 15.96 -4.38 -8.92
N ASP A 318 16.55 -5.18 -9.79
CA ASP A 318 16.08 -6.51 -10.14
C ASP A 318 16.81 -7.55 -9.27
N LEU A 319 16.04 -8.40 -8.62
CA LEU A 319 16.55 -9.43 -7.71
C LEU A 319 16.77 -10.79 -8.41
N ALA A 320 17.03 -10.82 -9.68
CA ALA A 320 17.19 -12.00 -10.52
C ALA A 320 17.50 -13.33 -9.81
#